data_cb20c01294a16a9962fe0ebcf794a1f9
#
_entry.id   cb20c01294a16a9962fe0ebcf794a1f9
#
_cell.length_a   1.000
_cell.length_b   1.000
_cell.length_c   1.000
_cell.angle_alpha   90.00
_cell.angle_beta   90.00
_cell.angle_gamma   90.00
#
_symmetry.space_group_name_H-M   'P 1'
#
loop_
_entity.id
_entity.type
_entity.pdbx_description
1 polymer ?
#
loop_
_entity_poly.entity_id
_entity_poly.type
_entity_poly.pdbx_seq_one_letter_code
_entity_poly.pdbx_strand_id
1 'polypeptide(L)'
;MKTRLCGAGGVILRLFLFAALALPNVAHADFVGRAKPVTASWYGSEFSGRKTASGERFDPRGFTAAHKTLPLGTTVRVTNPRTGASVLVTITDRGPYHGRRELDLSRAAAREVGILSSGVAKLLLEVL
;
A
#
# COMPACT_ATOMS: atom_id res chain seq x y z
N MET A 1 -8.43 -68.48 14.43
CA MET A 1 -8.27 -67.99 14.12
C MET A 1 -8.13 -66.89 13.69
N LYS A 2 -8.00 -66.28 13.48
CA LYS A 2 -7.87 -65.47 13.07
C LYS A 2 -7.92 -64.36 12.78
N THR A 3 -7.77 -63.72 12.73
CA THR A 3 -7.79 -62.83 12.50
C THR A 3 -7.63 -61.80 12.20
N ARG A 4 -7.49 -61.29 12.10
CA ARG A 4 -7.35 -60.45 11.76
C ARG A 4 -7.22 -59.39 11.52
N LEU A 5 -7.10 -58.77 11.46
CA LEU A 5 -6.92 -57.89 11.22
C LEU A 5 -6.80 -56.91 10.80
N CYS A 6 -6.73 -56.42 10.74
CA CYS A 6 -6.50 -55.72 10.43
C CYS A 6 -6.64 -54.64 10.06
N GLY A 7 -6.65 -54.18 9.67
CA GLY A 7 -6.98 -53.30 9.03
C GLY A 7 -6.55 -52.11 9.30
N ALA A 8 -6.57 -51.84 9.70
CA ALA A 8 -6.12 -50.83 10.05
C ALA A 8 -5.67 -49.92 9.22
N GLY A 9 -5.18 -49.70 8.90
CA GLY A 9 -4.62 -48.93 8.10
C GLY A 9 -5.23 -47.90 7.58
N GLY A 10 -5.23 -47.58 6.90
CA GLY A 10 -5.76 -46.82 6.09
C GLY A 10 -6.04 -45.62 6.63
N VAL A 11 -5.92 -45.29 7.23
CA VAL A 11 -6.28 -44.28 7.74
C VAL A 11 -5.60 -43.23 7.51
N ILE A 12 -4.77 -43.08 7.36
CA ILE A 12 -4.02 -42.14 7.24
C ILE A 12 -4.12 -41.28 6.26
N LEU A 13 -3.96 -41.12 5.65
CA LEU A 13 -3.88 -40.36 4.60
C LEU A 13 -4.66 -39.31 4.50
N ARG A 14 -5.30 -38.95 4.69
CA ARG A 14 -6.01 -38.02 4.39
C ARG A 14 -5.51 -36.73 4.62
N LEU A 15 -4.76 -36.43 5.31
CA LEU A 15 -4.32 -35.26 5.51
C LEU A 15 -3.68 -34.57 4.55
N PHE A 16 -3.12 -34.92 3.78
CA PHE A 16 -2.38 -34.25 2.87
C PHE A 16 -3.11 -33.35 2.10
N LEU A 17 -4.11 -33.51 1.82
CA LEU A 17 -4.75 -32.74 0.99
C LEU A 17 -4.73 -31.36 1.32
N PHE A 18 -4.72 -30.90 2.36
CA PHE A 18 -4.75 -29.61 2.55
C PHE A 18 -3.65 -28.91 2.11
N ALA A 19 -2.60 -29.29 2.18
CA ALA A 19 -1.44 -28.62 1.76
C ALA A 19 -1.61 -27.94 0.48
N ALA A 20 -2.16 -28.55 -0.40
CA ALA A 20 -2.25 -28.04 -1.71
C ALA A 20 -3.06 -26.81 -1.81
N LEU A 21 -3.93 -26.62 -0.96
CA LEU A 21 -4.73 -25.52 -1.13
C LEU A 21 -4.10 -24.24 -0.93
N ALA A 22 -3.13 -24.13 -0.21
CA ALA A 22 -2.54 -22.89 0.04
C ALA A 22 -1.81 -22.30 -1.09
N LEU A 23 -1.29 -23.10 -1.94
CA LEU A 23 -0.55 -22.61 -3.03
C LEU A 23 -1.11 -21.57 -3.92
N PRO A 24 -2.23 -21.68 -4.41
CA PRO A 24 -2.74 -20.77 -5.39
C PRO A 24 -2.77 -19.33 -4.92
N ASN A 25 -2.94 -19.12 -3.70
CA ASN A 25 -3.05 -17.79 -3.25
C ASN A 25 -1.76 -17.04 -3.22
N VAL A 26 -0.70 -17.69 -3.11
CA VAL A 26 0.57 -17.04 -3.05
C VAL A 26 0.89 -16.28 -4.31
N ALA A 27 0.62 -16.83 -5.44
CA ALA A 27 0.93 -16.17 -6.67
C ALA A 27 0.15 -14.89 -6.82
N HIS A 28 -1.05 -14.87 -6.34
CA HIS A 28 -1.85 -13.69 -6.48
C HIS A 28 -1.31 -12.58 -5.58
N ALA A 29 -0.80 -12.91 -4.46
CA ALA A 29 -0.28 -11.94 -3.55
C ALA A 29 0.95 -11.25 -4.10
N ASP A 30 1.71 -11.90 -4.92
CA ASP A 30 2.88 -11.28 -5.49
C ASP A 30 2.56 -10.15 -6.43
N PHE A 31 1.39 -10.14 -7.02
CA PHE A 31 1.06 -9.14 -7.95
C PHE A 31 0.52 -7.92 -7.25
N VAL A 32 -0.20 -8.07 -6.18
CA VAL A 32 -0.82 -6.98 -5.49
C VAL A 32 0.00 -6.60 -4.29
N GLY A 33 0.14 -5.37 -4.03
CA GLY A 33 0.79 -4.96 -2.81
C GLY A 33 2.31 -4.93 -2.84
N ARG A 34 2.88 -4.90 -4.04
CA ARG A 34 4.32 -4.84 -4.08
C ARG A 34 4.77 -3.42 -3.83
N ALA A 35 5.53 -3.22 -2.78
CA ALA A 35 6.02 -1.91 -2.42
C ALA A 35 7.18 -1.50 -3.32
N LYS A 36 7.21 -0.27 -3.76
CA LYS A 36 8.33 0.24 -4.54
C LYS A 36 8.78 1.58 -3.98
N PRO A 37 10.06 1.89 -4.09
CA PRO A 37 10.56 3.17 -3.60
C PRO A 37 10.12 4.32 -4.50
N VAL A 38 9.73 5.41 -3.87
CA VAL A 38 9.37 6.63 -4.59
C VAL A 38 9.96 7.81 -3.84
N THR A 39 10.19 8.89 -4.57
CA THR A 39 10.60 10.16 -3.96
C THR A 39 9.32 10.96 -3.68
N ALA A 40 9.09 11.26 -2.42
CA ALA A 40 7.87 11.93 -2.00
C ALA A 40 8.14 13.28 -1.38
N SER A 41 7.20 14.19 -1.53
CA SER A 41 7.18 15.47 -0.86
C SER A 41 5.77 15.70 -0.34
N TRP A 42 5.46 16.89 0.12
CA TRP A 42 4.11 17.19 0.59
C TRP A 42 3.69 18.60 0.20
N TYR A 43 2.37 18.80 0.08
CA TYR A 43 1.82 20.07 -0.34
C TYR A 43 1.97 21.13 0.73
N GLY A 44 2.30 22.34 0.32
CA GLY A 44 2.30 23.47 1.22
C GLY A 44 0.89 23.98 1.49
N SER A 45 0.77 24.84 2.49
CA SER A 45 -0.52 25.36 2.91
C SER A 45 -1.19 26.22 1.85
N GLU A 46 -0.42 26.71 0.88
CA GLU A 46 -0.97 27.57 -0.16
C GLU A 46 -1.94 26.81 -1.06
N PHE A 47 -1.96 25.50 -1.02
CA PHE A 47 -2.87 24.72 -1.84
C PHE A 47 -4.17 24.40 -1.10
N SER A 48 -4.30 24.81 0.15
CA SER A 48 -5.49 24.52 0.94
C SER A 48 -6.73 25.12 0.28
N GLY A 49 -7.78 24.33 0.13
CA GLY A 49 -9.03 24.77 -0.47
C GLY A 49 -9.05 24.77 -1.98
N ARG A 50 -7.93 24.50 -2.65
CA ARG A 50 -7.91 24.45 -4.09
C ARG A 50 -8.56 23.17 -4.60
N LYS A 51 -9.19 23.23 -5.77
CA LYS A 51 -9.82 22.08 -6.36
C LYS A 51 -8.75 21.15 -6.92
N THR A 52 -8.86 19.88 -6.60
CA THR A 52 -7.94 18.87 -7.10
C THR A 52 -8.47 18.26 -8.39
N ALA A 53 -7.67 17.40 -9.02
CA ALA A 53 -8.07 16.73 -10.25
C ALA A 53 -9.30 15.84 -10.06
N SER A 54 -9.54 15.35 -8.84
CA SER A 54 -10.72 14.54 -8.57
C SER A 54 -11.99 15.38 -8.47
N GLY A 55 -11.86 16.72 -8.44
CA GLY A 55 -12.98 17.60 -8.26
C GLY A 55 -13.23 18.00 -6.81
N GLU A 56 -12.56 17.35 -5.89
CA GLU A 56 -12.71 17.69 -4.48
C GLU A 56 -11.73 18.79 -4.11
N ARG A 57 -12.05 19.53 -3.07
CA ARG A 57 -11.12 20.56 -2.61
C ARG A 57 -10.05 19.92 -1.72
N PHE A 58 -8.84 20.41 -1.85
CA PHE A 58 -7.74 19.90 -1.06
C PHE A 58 -7.87 20.34 0.41
N ASP A 59 -7.82 19.39 1.31
CA ASP A 59 -7.80 19.64 2.74
C ASP A 59 -6.49 19.05 3.30
N PRO A 60 -5.60 19.88 3.82
CA PRO A 60 -4.32 19.40 4.35
C PRO A 60 -4.47 18.47 5.57
N ARG A 61 -5.67 18.42 6.16
CA ARG A 61 -5.93 17.54 7.30
C ARG A 61 -6.41 16.16 6.86
N GLY A 62 -6.75 15.98 5.60
CA GLY A 62 -7.18 14.69 5.08
C GLY A 62 -5.99 13.85 4.67
N PHE A 63 -6.22 12.57 4.47
CA PHE A 63 -5.14 11.65 4.08
C PHE A 63 -5.22 11.43 2.57
N THR A 64 -4.64 12.32 1.82
CA THR A 64 -4.68 12.30 0.36
C THR A 64 -3.29 12.53 -0.22
N ALA A 65 -3.16 12.26 -1.51
CA ALA A 65 -1.90 12.46 -2.20
C ALA A 65 -2.13 12.72 -3.68
N ALA A 66 -1.12 13.28 -4.33
CA ALA A 66 -1.07 13.44 -5.77
C ALA A 66 -0.08 12.44 -6.36
N HIS A 67 -0.42 11.88 -7.49
CA HIS A 67 0.46 10.97 -8.23
C HIS A 67 0.24 11.22 -9.72
N LYS A 68 1.30 11.01 -10.51
CA LYS A 68 1.24 11.37 -11.93
C LYS A 68 0.31 10.47 -12.74
N THR A 69 0.25 9.20 -12.42
CA THR A 69 -0.44 8.24 -13.28
C THR A 69 -1.43 7.32 -12.59
N LEU A 70 -1.33 7.08 -11.29
CA LEU A 70 -2.27 6.19 -10.63
C LEU A 70 -3.69 6.75 -10.75
N PRO A 71 -4.68 5.90 -10.98
CA PRO A 71 -6.06 6.38 -11.13
C PRO A 71 -6.52 7.16 -9.90
N LEU A 72 -7.30 8.19 -10.13
CA LEU A 72 -7.88 8.95 -9.03
C LEU A 72 -8.81 8.02 -8.23
N GLY A 73 -8.74 8.09 -6.93
CA GLY A 73 -9.50 7.21 -6.06
C GLY A 73 -8.72 5.99 -5.60
N THR A 74 -7.52 5.77 -6.13
CA THR A 74 -6.70 4.64 -5.72
C THR A 74 -6.23 4.84 -4.28
N THR A 75 -6.32 3.79 -3.47
CA THR A 75 -5.77 3.80 -2.12
C THR A 75 -4.38 3.18 -2.15
N VAL A 76 -3.43 3.85 -1.56
CA VAL A 76 -2.07 3.34 -1.46
C VAL A 76 -1.60 3.39 -0.03
N ARG A 77 -0.70 2.48 0.32
CA ARG A 77 -0.02 2.53 1.61
C ARG A 77 1.35 3.14 1.36
N VAL A 78 1.69 4.13 2.15
CA VAL A 78 3.00 4.77 2.07
C VAL A 78 3.73 4.49 3.36
N THR A 79 4.94 3.99 3.27
CA THR A 79 5.72 3.61 4.44
C THR A 79 7.07 4.31 4.42
N ASN A 80 7.48 4.81 5.58
CA ASN A 80 8.82 5.35 5.74
C ASN A 80 9.75 4.22 6.16
N PRO A 81 10.66 3.78 5.29
CA PRO A 81 11.50 2.63 5.61
C PRO A 81 12.48 2.89 6.75
N ARG A 82 12.72 4.16 7.07
CA ARG A 82 13.66 4.48 8.14
C ARG A 82 13.03 4.32 9.52
N THR A 83 11.73 4.50 9.63
CA THR A 83 11.05 4.45 10.91
C THR A 83 10.01 3.36 11.02
N GLY A 84 9.57 2.84 9.88
CA GLY A 84 8.48 1.86 9.85
C GLY A 84 7.09 2.49 9.89
N ALA A 85 7.00 3.81 10.02
CA ALA A 85 5.70 4.47 10.07
C ALA A 85 5.00 4.38 8.71
N SER A 86 3.71 4.17 8.70
CA SER A 86 2.97 4.08 7.45
C SER A 86 1.64 4.79 7.54
N VAL A 87 1.05 5.09 6.39
CA VAL A 87 -0.24 5.74 6.31
C VAL A 87 -0.93 5.30 5.03
N LEU A 88 -2.26 5.23 5.06
CA LEU A 88 -3.05 4.97 3.87
C LEU A 88 -3.54 6.31 3.34
N VAL A 89 -3.37 6.53 2.05
CA VAL A 89 -3.84 7.76 1.41
C VAL A 89 -4.59 7.43 0.14
N THR A 90 -5.48 8.34 -0.26
CA THR A 90 -6.23 8.23 -1.50
C THR A 90 -5.63 9.19 -2.51
N ILE A 91 -5.42 8.72 -3.73
CA ILE A 91 -4.91 9.57 -4.80
C ILE A 91 -6.06 10.45 -5.29
N THR A 92 -5.93 11.75 -5.10
CA THR A 92 -6.98 12.69 -5.47
C THR A 92 -6.52 13.72 -6.48
N ASP A 93 -5.23 13.76 -6.81
CA ASP A 93 -4.72 14.82 -7.65
C ASP A 93 -3.60 14.31 -8.55
N ARG A 94 -3.21 15.14 -9.50
CA ARG A 94 -2.13 14.88 -10.44
C ARG A 94 -0.90 15.69 -10.09
N GLY A 95 0.26 15.11 -10.32
CA GLY A 95 1.56 15.68 -9.98
C GLY A 95 2.28 14.76 -9.04
N PRO A 96 3.42 15.20 -8.52
CA PRO A 96 4.08 16.49 -8.74
C PRO A 96 4.81 16.51 -10.09
N TYR A 97 4.96 17.71 -10.62
CA TYR A 97 5.61 17.86 -11.92
C TYR A 97 7.01 18.50 -11.82
N HIS A 98 7.54 18.61 -10.63
CA HIS A 98 8.83 19.22 -10.40
C HIS A 98 9.87 18.18 -10.04
N GLY A 99 10.98 18.19 -10.71
CA GLY A 99 12.10 17.32 -10.38
C GLY A 99 11.76 15.85 -10.54
N ARG A 100 12.34 15.04 -9.69
CA ARG A 100 12.14 13.60 -9.76
C ARG A 100 11.12 13.10 -8.75
N ARG A 101 10.29 13.99 -8.23
CA ARG A 101 9.31 13.60 -7.24
C ARG A 101 8.19 12.83 -7.90
N GLU A 102 7.70 11.84 -7.22
CA GLU A 102 6.68 10.96 -7.78
C GLU A 102 5.40 10.99 -6.97
N LEU A 103 5.45 11.49 -5.75
CA LEU A 103 4.30 11.50 -4.85
C LEU A 103 4.31 12.80 -4.04
N ASP A 104 3.16 13.40 -3.88
CA ASP A 104 3.00 14.57 -3.04
C ASP A 104 1.92 14.28 -2.01
N LEU A 105 2.29 14.25 -0.76
CA LEU A 105 1.36 13.90 0.32
C LEU A 105 0.67 15.13 0.87
N SER A 106 -0.50 14.94 1.47
CA SER A 106 -1.10 15.99 2.28
C SER A 106 -0.24 16.20 3.52
N ARG A 107 -0.45 17.32 4.19
CA ARG A 107 0.32 17.60 5.41
C ARG A 107 0.07 16.54 6.49
N ALA A 108 -1.18 16.11 6.66
CA ALA A 108 -1.50 15.10 7.65
C ALA A 108 -0.81 13.78 7.34
N ALA A 109 -0.77 13.38 6.08
CA ALA A 109 -0.10 12.14 5.70
C ALA A 109 1.41 12.27 5.90
N ALA A 110 1.99 13.42 5.56
CA ALA A 110 3.41 13.65 5.76
C ALA A 110 3.79 13.60 7.24
N ARG A 111 2.90 14.09 8.09
CA ARG A 111 3.15 14.01 9.52
C ARG A 111 3.15 12.56 9.98
N GLU A 112 2.20 11.76 9.51
CA GLU A 112 2.12 10.36 9.93
C GLU A 112 3.37 9.57 9.55
N VAL A 113 3.93 9.81 8.38
CA VAL A 113 5.13 9.09 7.96
C VAL A 113 6.42 9.80 8.35
N GLY A 114 6.32 10.94 9.04
CA GLY A 114 7.49 11.57 9.62
C GLY A 114 8.38 12.33 8.66
N ILE A 115 7.84 12.95 7.63
CA ILE A 115 8.65 13.70 6.67
C ILE A 115 8.37 15.21 6.68
N LEU A 116 7.62 15.72 7.66
CA LEU A 116 7.32 17.15 7.67
C LEU A 116 8.57 18.00 7.67
N SER A 117 9.55 17.66 8.49
CA SER A 117 10.73 18.48 8.60
C SER A 117 11.70 18.30 7.45
N SER A 118 11.79 17.12 6.90
CA SER A 118 12.71 16.89 5.80
C SER A 118 12.16 17.44 4.48
N GLY A 119 10.84 17.52 4.36
CA GLY A 119 10.20 18.03 3.16
C GLY A 119 10.17 17.06 1.99
N VAL A 120 11.24 16.35 1.75
CA VAL A 120 11.35 15.36 0.67
C VAL A 120 12.04 14.14 1.24
N ALA A 121 11.59 12.96 0.87
CA ALA A 121 12.16 11.72 1.38
C ALA A 121 11.88 10.57 0.45
N LYS A 122 12.65 9.49 0.60
CA LYS A 122 12.38 8.25 -0.08
C LYS A 122 11.42 7.45 0.78
N LEU A 123 10.30 7.08 0.20
CA LEU A 123 9.28 6.29 0.89
C LEU A 123 8.95 5.07 0.04
N LEU A 124 8.26 4.11 0.63
CA LEU A 124 7.78 2.95 -0.10
C LEU A 124 6.30 3.13 -0.39
N LEU A 125 5.90 2.88 -1.62
CA LEU A 125 4.52 3.02 -2.04
C LEU A 125 3.97 1.66 -2.46
N GLU A 126 2.82 1.30 -1.94
CA GLU A 126 2.20 0.04 -2.24
C GLU A 126 0.74 0.28 -2.61
N VAL A 127 0.30 -0.16 -3.78
CA VAL A 127 -1.09 -0.01 -4.20
C VAL A 127 -1.90 -1.13 -3.56
N LEU A 128 -2.99 -0.80 -2.93
CA LEU A 128 -3.83 -1.79 -2.25
C LEU A 128 -4.94 -2.31 -3.13
#